data_601ebf3bdec0955c818c9e9e0da2e17d
#
_entry.id   601ebf3bdec0955c818c9e9e0da2e17d
#
_cell.length_a   1.000
_cell.length_b   1.000
_cell.length_c   1.000
_cell.angle_alpha   90.00
_cell.angle_beta   90.00
_cell.angle_gamma   90.00
#
_symmetry.space_group_name_H-M   'P 1'
#
loop_
_entity.id
_entity.type
_entity.pdbx_description
1 polymer ?
#
loop_
_entity_poly.entity_id
_entity_poly.type
_entity_poly.pdbx_seq_one_letter_code
_entity_poly.pdbx_strand_id
1 'polypeptide(L)'
;KLCNHCEDAPCVKVCPTQASHRTEDGTIVVDPERCIGCKYCMAACPYQVRYQLPSGEVEKCTFCQHRTSKGMLPACVGTCITHARMFGDLNDPESDISKKLTASKTETLYPDLGLSPHVYYIGLDDTLAMPVASAVHKGGNVLRHYEG
;
A
#
# COMPACT_ATOMS: atom_id res chain seq x y z
N LYS A 1 4.23 0.84 -7.52
CA LYS A 1 3.09 0.22 -6.83
C LYS A 1 2.84 0.97 -5.52
N LEU A 2 1.57 1.22 -5.16
CA LEU A 2 1.17 1.93 -3.95
C LEU A 2 0.93 0.93 -2.82
N CYS A 3 1.54 1.14 -1.64
CA CYS A 3 1.25 0.37 -0.45
C CYS A 3 -0.04 0.89 0.20
N ASN A 4 -0.88 -0.02 0.70
CA ASN A 4 -2.14 0.34 1.37
C ASN A 4 -1.97 0.68 2.86
N HIS A 5 -0.79 0.51 3.44
CA HIS A 5 -0.50 0.79 4.86
C HIS A 5 -1.59 0.27 5.80
N CYS A 6 -1.99 -0.99 5.60
CA CYS A 6 -3.11 -1.63 6.30
C CYS A 6 -3.01 -1.51 7.81
N GLU A 7 -4.15 -1.31 8.51
CA GLU A 7 -4.21 -1.35 9.97
C GLU A 7 -3.83 -2.74 10.47
N ASP A 8 -4.40 -3.78 9.89
CA ASP A 8 -4.08 -5.16 10.19
C ASP A 8 -3.07 -5.73 9.19
N ALA A 9 -1.83 -5.24 9.24
CA ALA A 9 -0.80 -5.49 8.25
C ALA A 9 -0.17 -6.89 8.37
N PRO A 10 -0.49 -7.88 7.50
CA PRO A 10 0.09 -9.21 7.58
C PRO A 10 1.61 -9.21 7.37
N CYS A 11 2.10 -8.27 6.58
CA CYS A 11 3.53 -8.11 6.33
C CYS A 11 4.35 -7.64 7.53
N VAL A 12 3.71 -7.08 8.55
CA VAL A 12 4.33 -6.78 9.85
C VAL A 12 4.35 -8.04 10.71
N LYS A 13 3.22 -8.75 10.78
CA LYS A 13 3.05 -9.96 11.61
C LYS A 13 4.02 -11.07 11.25
N VAL A 14 4.37 -11.25 9.96
CA VAL A 14 5.26 -12.31 9.50
C VAL A 14 6.73 -11.96 9.53
N CYS A 15 7.10 -10.74 9.91
CA CYS A 15 8.50 -10.30 9.88
C CYS A 15 9.27 -10.83 11.10
N PRO A 16 10.22 -11.77 10.93
CA PRO A 16 10.92 -12.40 12.05
C PRO A 16 11.86 -11.45 12.79
N THR A 17 12.37 -10.43 12.10
CA THR A 17 13.29 -9.42 12.66
C THR A 17 12.57 -8.13 13.06
N GLN A 18 11.26 -8.05 12.85
CA GLN A 18 10.47 -6.82 13.02
C GLN A 18 10.99 -5.63 12.19
N ALA A 19 11.77 -5.90 11.13
CA ALA A 19 12.19 -4.88 10.18
C ALA A 19 10.97 -4.20 9.53
N SER A 20 9.95 -4.98 9.16
CA SER A 20 8.66 -4.44 8.73
C SER A 20 7.82 -4.12 9.96
N HIS A 21 7.55 -2.84 10.20
CA HIS A 21 6.83 -2.38 11.39
C HIS A 21 5.93 -1.19 11.07
N ARG A 22 5.08 -0.81 12.02
CA ARG A 22 4.26 0.39 11.99
C ARG A 22 4.97 1.48 12.78
N THR A 23 5.00 2.68 12.24
CA THR A 23 5.44 3.90 12.92
C THR A 23 4.29 4.52 13.74
N GLU A 24 4.60 5.49 14.59
CA GLU A 24 3.62 6.18 15.44
C GLU A 24 2.53 6.91 14.62
N ASP A 25 2.87 7.39 13.43
CA ASP A 25 1.94 8.03 12.49
C ASP A 25 1.09 7.02 11.68
N GLY A 26 1.16 5.73 12.01
CA GLY A 26 0.41 4.66 11.35
C GLY A 26 1.03 4.17 10.03
N THR A 27 2.12 4.76 9.58
CA THR A 27 2.80 4.35 8.35
C THR A 27 3.50 3.00 8.53
N ILE A 28 3.34 2.08 7.59
CA ILE A 28 4.14 0.84 7.58
C ILE A 28 5.44 1.12 6.85
N VAL A 29 6.56 0.78 7.48
CA VAL A 29 7.91 0.95 6.91
C VAL A 29 8.70 -0.34 7.00
N VAL A 30 9.89 -0.35 6.40
CA VAL A 30 10.90 -1.41 6.54
C VAL A 30 12.19 -0.75 6.99
N ASP A 31 12.74 -1.24 8.08
CA ASP A 31 14.07 -0.87 8.54
C ASP A 31 15.10 -1.70 7.76
N PRO A 32 15.94 -1.07 6.91
CA PRO A 32 16.90 -1.79 6.09
C PRO A 32 17.99 -2.48 6.90
N GLU A 33 18.39 -1.92 8.07
CA GLU A 33 19.43 -2.50 8.91
C GLU A 33 18.98 -3.80 9.60
N ARG A 34 17.67 -3.93 9.84
CA ARG A 34 17.07 -5.13 10.44
C ARG A 34 16.56 -6.12 9.40
N CYS A 35 16.45 -5.72 8.13
CA CYS A 35 15.90 -6.56 7.07
C CYS A 35 16.91 -7.61 6.60
N ILE A 36 16.60 -8.89 6.77
CA ILE A 36 17.41 -10.03 6.32
C ILE A 36 17.04 -10.55 4.93
N GLY A 37 16.14 -9.88 4.21
CA GLY A 37 15.73 -10.27 2.85
C GLY A 37 14.97 -11.58 2.74
N CYS A 38 14.35 -12.09 3.80
CA CYS A 38 13.65 -13.39 3.82
C CYS A 38 12.39 -13.45 2.96
N LYS A 39 11.87 -12.31 2.48
CA LYS A 39 10.70 -12.18 1.58
C LYS A 39 9.35 -12.61 2.15
N TYR A 40 9.24 -13.01 3.42
CA TYR A 40 7.95 -13.40 4.01
C TYR A 40 6.90 -12.29 3.90
N CYS A 41 7.31 -11.03 4.08
CA CYS A 41 6.44 -9.87 3.92
C CYS A 41 5.98 -9.64 2.46
N MET A 42 6.74 -10.10 1.47
CA MET A 42 6.33 -10.07 0.06
C MET A 42 5.25 -11.14 -0.19
N ALA A 43 5.45 -12.35 0.31
CA ALA A 43 4.49 -13.46 0.17
C ALA A 43 3.18 -13.17 0.92
N ALA A 44 3.27 -12.52 2.09
CA ALA A 44 2.10 -12.20 2.91
C ALA A 44 1.28 -10.99 2.38
N CYS A 45 1.82 -10.19 1.47
CA CYS A 45 1.13 -9.00 0.97
C CYS A 45 0.17 -9.36 -0.17
N PRO A 46 -1.17 -9.27 0.03
CA PRO A 46 -2.12 -9.62 -1.03
C PRO A 46 -2.10 -8.64 -2.20
N TYR A 47 -1.63 -7.41 -1.96
CA TYR A 47 -1.51 -6.37 -2.99
C TYR A 47 -0.23 -6.48 -3.82
N GLN A 48 0.73 -7.35 -3.46
CA GLN A 48 2.00 -7.56 -4.14
C GLN A 48 2.76 -6.27 -4.43
N VAL A 49 2.80 -5.36 -3.46
CA VAL A 49 3.39 -4.02 -3.60
C VAL A 49 4.81 -3.92 -3.07
N ARG A 50 5.34 -5.00 -2.53
CA ARG A 50 6.71 -5.08 -2.03
C ARG A 50 7.65 -5.61 -3.11
N TYR A 51 8.89 -5.15 -3.08
CA TYR A 51 9.94 -5.58 -4.01
C TYR A 51 11.27 -5.70 -3.27
N GLN A 52 12.18 -6.51 -3.80
CA GLN A 52 13.52 -6.64 -3.26
C GLN A 52 14.46 -5.69 -3.99
N LEU A 53 15.31 -5.02 -3.24
CA LEU A 53 16.40 -4.21 -3.78
C LEU A 53 17.58 -5.11 -4.19
N PRO A 54 18.46 -4.63 -5.09
CA PRO A 54 19.70 -5.36 -5.43
C PRO A 54 20.61 -5.64 -4.23
N SER A 55 20.56 -4.81 -3.19
CA SER A 55 21.26 -4.96 -1.92
C SER A 55 20.70 -6.09 -1.03
N GLY A 56 19.51 -6.62 -1.35
CA GLY A 56 18.92 -7.79 -0.72
C GLY A 56 17.71 -7.49 0.18
N GLU A 57 17.62 -6.31 0.74
CA GLU A 57 16.49 -5.92 1.59
C GLU A 57 15.20 -5.71 0.78
N VAL A 58 14.06 -5.76 1.47
CA VAL A 58 12.74 -5.55 0.88
C VAL A 58 12.29 -4.10 1.09
N GLU A 59 11.82 -3.48 0.02
CA GLU A 59 11.29 -2.12 0.03
C GLU A 59 9.84 -2.05 -0.46
N LYS A 60 9.20 -0.88 -0.23
CA LYS A 60 7.85 -0.54 -0.68
C LYS A 60 7.60 0.97 -0.58
N CYS A 61 6.44 1.43 -1.06
CA CYS A 61 5.97 2.80 -0.82
C CYS A 61 5.87 3.09 0.69
N THR A 62 6.47 4.20 1.14
CA THR A 62 6.49 4.67 2.54
C THR A 62 5.59 5.89 2.77
N PHE A 63 4.66 6.21 1.86
CA PHE A 63 3.97 7.50 1.78
C PHE A 63 4.95 8.69 1.71
N CYS A 64 6.17 8.43 1.22
CA CYS A 64 7.25 9.43 1.22
C CYS A 64 7.55 9.97 2.63
N GLN A 65 7.72 9.09 3.63
CA GLN A 65 7.92 9.45 5.04
C GLN A 65 8.98 10.55 5.24
N HIS A 66 10.07 10.52 4.46
CA HIS A 66 11.09 11.56 4.45
C HIS A 66 10.58 12.97 4.07
N ARG A 67 9.39 13.06 3.44
CA ARG A 67 8.69 14.31 3.11
C ARG A 67 7.57 14.60 4.12
N THR A 68 6.73 13.60 4.39
CA THR A 68 5.55 13.77 5.26
C THR A 68 5.96 14.12 6.69
N SER A 69 7.05 13.57 7.21
CA SER A 69 7.61 13.95 8.51
C SER A 69 8.06 15.43 8.61
N LYS A 70 8.18 16.11 7.47
CA LYS A 70 8.50 17.54 7.37
C LYS A 70 7.30 18.40 6.96
N GLY A 71 6.07 17.86 7.06
CA GLY A 71 4.84 18.52 6.66
C GLY A 71 4.66 18.69 5.14
N MET A 72 5.45 18.01 4.32
CA MET A 72 5.33 18.05 2.87
C MET A 72 4.43 16.91 2.35
N LEU A 73 3.71 17.16 1.27
CA LEU A 73 2.92 16.12 0.61
C LEU A 73 3.83 15.03 0.01
N PRO A 74 3.36 13.76 -0.04
CA PRO A 74 3.98 12.72 -0.83
C PRO A 74 4.20 13.18 -2.28
N ALA A 75 5.32 12.79 -2.89
CA ALA A 75 5.67 13.23 -4.24
C ALA A 75 4.55 12.95 -5.26
N CYS A 76 3.95 11.76 -5.21
CA CYS A 76 2.87 11.35 -6.13
C CYS A 76 1.56 12.14 -5.95
N VAL A 77 1.37 12.79 -4.81
CA VAL A 77 0.26 13.71 -4.55
C VAL A 77 0.59 15.10 -5.06
N GLY A 78 1.76 15.62 -4.67
CA GLY A 78 2.18 16.97 -5.07
C GLY A 78 2.41 17.15 -6.57
N THR A 79 2.68 16.07 -7.32
CA THR A 79 2.86 16.11 -8.78
C THR A 79 1.62 15.70 -9.57
N CYS A 80 0.51 15.40 -8.88
CA CYS A 80 -0.73 14.98 -9.55
C CYS A 80 -1.44 16.19 -10.17
N ILE A 81 -1.32 16.35 -11.49
CA ILE A 81 -1.86 17.49 -12.24
C ILE A 81 -3.40 17.60 -12.10
N THR A 82 -4.09 16.45 -12.04
CA THR A 82 -5.54 16.40 -11.95
C THR A 82 -6.05 16.45 -10.51
N HIS A 83 -5.16 16.55 -9.52
CA HIS A 83 -5.50 16.44 -8.09
C HIS A 83 -6.33 15.20 -7.73
N ALA A 84 -6.18 14.12 -8.53
CA ALA A 84 -6.87 12.85 -8.29
C ALA A 84 -6.35 12.10 -7.05
N ARG A 85 -5.21 12.54 -6.50
CA ARG A 85 -4.61 11.96 -5.29
C ARG A 85 -4.66 12.96 -4.16
N MET A 86 -5.16 12.51 -3.03
CA MET A 86 -5.18 13.27 -1.79
C MET A 86 -4.38 12.52 -0.71
N PHE A 87 -3.87 13.25 0.26
CA PHE A 87 -3.17 12.70 1.42
C PHE A 87 -3.43 13.59 2.63
N GLY A 88 -3.62 12.99 3.79
CA GLY A 88 -3.84 13.71 5.04
C GLY A 88 -4.00 12.77 6.22
N ASP A 89 -4.25 13.35 7.39
CA ASP A 89 -4.50 12.62 8.61
C ASP A 89 -5.97 12.20 8.69
N LEU A 90 -6.21 10.89 8.81
CA LEU A 90 -7.55 10.31 8.95
C LEU A 90 -8.12 10.50 10.37
N ASN A 91 -7.28 10.79 11.36
CA ASN A 91 -7.71 11.04 12.73
C ASN A 91 -8.16 12.49 12.96
N ASP A 92 -7.81 13.41 12.03
CA ASP A 92 -8.27 14.79 12.06
C ASP A 92 -9.59 14.92 11.27
N PRO A 93 -10.75 15.12 11.94
CA PRO A 93 -12.04 15.27 11.27
C PRO A 93 -12.12 16.54 10.40
N GLU A 94 -11.28 17.54 10.69
CA GLU A 94 -11.24 18.80 9.92
C GLU A 94 -10.31 18.72 8.70
N SER A 95 -9.54 17.66 8.56
CA SER A 95 -8.68 17.44 7.40
C SER A 95 -9.48 17.32 6.10
N ASP A 96 -8.91 17.78 4.99
CA ASP A 96 -9.55 17.70 3.67
C ASP A 96 -9.84 16.26 3.26
N ILE A 97 -8.98 15.30 3.67
CA ILE A 97 -9.18 13.90 3.35
C ILE A 97 -10.36 13.31 4.12
N SER A 98 -10.52 13.63 5.42
CA SER A 98 -11.63 13.17 6.24
C SER A 98 -12.98 13.72 5.73
N LYS A 99 -13.01 15.00 5.38
CA LYS A 99 -14.18 15.63 4.74
C LYS A 99 -14.51 14.98 3.40
N LYS A 100 -13.50 14.67 2.59
CA LYS A 100 -13.69 14.02 1.29
C LYS A 100 -14.21 12.58 1.43
N LEU A 101 -13.71 11.82 2.39
CA LEU A 101 -14.19 10.47 2.67
C LEU A 101 -15.64 10.45 3.13
N THR A 102 -16.04 11.39 3.98
CA THR A 102 -17.42 11.54 4.44
C THR A 102 -18.37 11.93 3.30
N ALA A 103 -17.91 12.81 2.40
CA ALA A 103 -18.73 13.33 1.30
C ALA A 103 -18.83 12.41 0.06
N SER A 104 -18.01 11.36 -0.01
CA SER A 104 -17.89 10.52 -1.20
C SER A 104 -18.09 9.04 -0.85
N LYS A 105 -18.77 8.31 -1.75
CA LYS A 105 -18.74 6.84 -1.69
C LYS A 105 -17.31 6.38 -2.04
N THR A 106 -16.67 5.74 -1.08
CA THR A 106 -15.31 5.22 -1.23
C THR A 106 -15.27 3.73 -1.03
N GLU A 107 -14.33 3.09 -1.69
CA GLU A 107 -14.10 1.65 -1.64
C GLU A 107 -12.62 1.39 -1.40
N THR A 108 -12.30 0.21 -0.88
CA THR A 108 -10.94 -0.25 -0.68
C THR A 108 -10.67 -1.49 -1.52
N LEU A 109 -9.40 -1.75 -1.83
CA LEU A 109 -9.04 -3.00 -2.51
C LEU A 109 -9.17 -4.17 -1.53
N TYR A 110 -9.82 -5.24 -1.99
CA TYR A 110 -9.98 -6.52 -1.28
C TYR A 110 -10.59 -6.37 0.13
N PRO A 111 -11.78 -5.78 0.25
CA PRO A 111 -12.42 -5.53 1.54
C PRO A 111 -12.65 -6.82 2.33
N ASP A 112 -12.89 -7.94 1.65
CA ASP A 112 -13.16 -9.26 2.24
C ASP A 112 -11.96 -9.84 3.02
N LEU A 113 -10.76 -9.30 2.82
CA LEU A 113 -9.56 -9.76 3.54
C LEU A 113 -9.46 -9.18 4.96
N GLY A 114 -10.30 -8.20 5.32
CA GLY A 114 -10.34 -7.62 6.67
C GLY A 114 -9.06 -6.90 7.10
N LEU A 115 -8.25 -6.40 6.17
CA LEU A 115 -6.95 -5.81 6.45
C LEU A 115 -7.01 -4.32 6.82
N SER A 116 -8.18 -3.71 6.71
CA SER A 116 -8.40 -2.28 6.96
C SER A 116 -7.34 -1.38 6.29
N PRO A 117 -7.28 -1.35 4.94
CA PRO A 117 -6.32 -0.53 4.22
C PRO A 117 -6.61 0.96 4.40
N HIS A 118 -5.55 1.79 4.45
CA HIS A 118 -5.65 3.26 4.55
C HIS A 118 -5.60 3.96 3.18
N VAL A 119 -5.79 3.24 2.10
CA VAL A 119 -5.95 3.80 0.75
C VAL A 119 -7.36 3.53 0.27
N TYR A 120 -8.06 4.62 -0.02
CA TYR A 120 -9.46 4.62 -0.45
C TYR A 120 -9.55 5.08 -1.90
N TYR A 121 -10.54 4.57 -2.60
CA TYR A 121 -10.79 4.87 -4.01
C TYR A 121 -12.20 5.41 -4.19
N ILE A 122 -12.34 6.43 -5.04
CA ILE A 122 -13.63 6.94 -5.50
C ILE A 122 -13.86 6.43 -6.92
N GLY A 123 -14.99 5.76 -7.16
CA GLY A 123 -15.34 5.21 -8.47
C GLY A 123 -14.49 3.98 -8.86
N LEU A 124 -14.11 3.17 -7.87
CA LEU A 124 -13.51 1.87 -8.14
C LEU A 124 -14.55 0.97 -8.79
N ASP A 125 -14.25 0.43 -9.99
CA ASP A 125 -15.10 -0.55 -10.64
C ASP A 125 -14.63 -1.99 -10.34
N ASP A 126 -15.50 -2.97 -10.56
CA ASP A 126 -15.23 -4.38 -10.29
C ASP A 126 -14.02 -4.91 -11.07
N THR A 127 -13.72 -4.33 -12.23
CA THR A 127 -12.57 -4.72 -13.07
C THR A 127 -11.23 -4.36 -12.42
N LEU A 128 -11.18 -3.20 -11.76
CA LEU A 128 -9.99 -2.72 -11.04
C LEU A 128 -9.87 -3.31 -9.64
N ALA A 129 -11.00 -3.67 -9.03
CA ALA A 129 -11.07 -4.27 -7.71
C ALA A 129 -10.70 -5.76 -7.68
N MET A 130 -10.56 -6.43 -8.84
CA MET A 130 -10.28 -7.86 -8.90
C MET A 130 -8.89 -8.21 -8.30
N PRO A 131 -8.83 -9.22 -7.43
CA PRO A 131 -7.57 -9.73 -6.91
C PRO A 131 -6.66 -10.22 -8.04
N VAL A 132 -5.41 -9.79 -8.06
CA VAL A 132 -4.38 -10.37 -8.96
C VAL A 132 -4.31 -11.90 -8.77
N ALA A 133 -4.55 -12.40 -7.56
CA ALA A 133 -4.64 -13.82 -7.23
C ALA A 133 -5.77 -14.55 -7.99
N SER A 134 -6.91 -13.89 -8.26
CA SER A 134 -8.00 -14.55 -9.02
C SER A 134 -7.65 -14.73 -10.50
N ALA A 135 -6.83 -13.86 -11.07
CA ALA A 135 -6.31 -14.02 -12.43
C ALA A 135 -5.34 -15.21 -12.54
N VAL A 136 -4.54 -15.45 -11.48
CA VAL A 136 -3.61 -16.59 -11.42
C VAL A 136 -4.34 -17.90 -11.25
N HIS A 137 -5.41 -17.97 -10.45
CA HIS A 137 -6.16 -19.19 -10.19
C HIS A 137 -7.11 -19.62 -11.32
N LYS A 138 -7.44 -18.77 -12.26
CA LYS A 138 -8.29 -19.11 -13.42
C LYS A 138 -7.51 -19.72 -14.59
N GLY A 139 -6.30 -20.23 -14.36
CA GLY A 139 -5.52 -20.97 -15.36
C GLY A 139 -5.00 -20.10 -16.52
N GLY A 140 -5.09 -18.80 -16.40
CA GLY A 140 -4.46 -17.88 -17.32
C GLY A 140 -2.96 -17.85 -17.08
N ASN A 141 -2.19 -18.44 -17.98
CA ASN A 141 -0.73 -18.33 -17.98
C ASN A 141 -0.34 -16.85 -18.24
N VAL A 142 -0.18 -16.08 -17.17
CA VAL A 142 0.23 -14.65 -17.24
C VAL A 142 1.60 -14.51 -17.94
N LEU A 143 2.38 -15.58 -18.03
CA LEU A 143 3.69 -15.59 -18.68
C LEU A 143 3.63 -15.67 -20.21
N ARG A 144 2.47 -15.98 -20.83
CA ARG A 144 2.36 -16.07 -22.30
C ARG A 144 2.30 -14.73 -23.02
N HIS A 145 2.18 -13.61 -22.32
CA HIS A 145 2.14 -12.29 -22.94
C HIS A 145 3.50 -11.58 -23.03
N TYR A 146 4.58 -12.22 -22.60
CA TYR A 146 5.94 -11.66 -22.67
C TYR A 146 6.86 -12.38 -23.66
N GLU A 147 6.33 -13.33 -24.44
CA GLU A 147 7.04 -13.96 -25.56
C GLU A 147 6.53 -13.34 -26.88
N GLY A 148 7.04 -12.16 -27.18
CA GLY A 148 6.80 -11.45 -28.41
C GLY A 148 7.86 -10.39 -28.62
#